data_77aa9a5076983e48702a608e0d572d61
#
_entry.id   77aa9a5076983e48702a608e0d572d61
#
_cell.length_a   1.000
_cell.length_b   1.000
_cell.length_c   1.000
_cell.angle_alpha   90.00
_cell.angle_beta   90.00
_cell.angle_gamma   90.00
#
_symmetry.space_group_name_H-M   'P 1'
#
loop_
_entity.id
_entity.type
_entity.pdbx_description
1 polymer ?
#
loop_
_entity_poly.entity_id
_entity_poly.type
_entity_poly.pdbx_seq_one_letter_code
_entity_poly.pdbx_strand_id
1 'polypeptide(L)'
;MSWFESMKTRLSRTRHGGSAGPPVRPHGWAQRHRGLLSAVVVLLLGALLVAIKPWENCGAGLRSVDADEKSSGSSYACVGINLESGPMRENDPFTELEKFIKARNDEAGNDFRTIVVLENFTPDPKVDSQPIDFVKHEIQGAITAAWPKNGRAGIRLLLANYGSNATHWKDVAEEIVAAAASQHIVAVTDVGVSSEHSRALVAELSANGIATIGATVTADNMNVDPQGKRIDNFFRVGPTNTDEARAAAGYIAAHGFRRVMMVRGTGVEDTYATTLAEAFQSASKVPVLFTKGYNSIPLFDASREDYLRNLFRGYHSDICGAKPDLIYFAGRGLDLGAFVKALAGDGACEGLDSVTVMTGDDASTLAGKPLPLDKDIGVRLRYTALAYPDQWDMFAADPAYPTYKKNHDNFVAEFTRRFPRGGLWDGAAMIEHDAVAVAVRAAGDNVSADPVSVPDVVRNIDCNSSVPGATGAIAFDRTTGNQLDKALPILSIAPDGSVHPVDLVWSRGRPLNTAPDCGR
;
A
#
# COMPACT_ATOMS: atom_id res chain seq x y z
N MET A 1 -37.92 24.74 35.91
CA MET A 1 -38.90 25.23 36.90
C MET A 1 -39.62 26.41 36.27
N SER A 2 -40.99 26.45 36.36
CA SER A 2 -41.86 27.55 35.92
C SER A 2 -42.17 27.64 34.42
N TRP A 3 -43.06 26.76 33.94
CA TRP A 3 -43.98 27.08 32.81
C TRP A 3 -45.17 26.09 32.69
N PHE A 4 -45.52 25.36 33.76
CA PHE A 4 -46.63 24.37 33.72
C PHE A 4 -47.73 24.59 34.73
N GLU A 5 -47.92 25.81 35.31
CA GLU A 5 -48.92 26.07 36.33
C GLU A 5 -49.84 27.27 36.06
N SER A 6 -50.25 27.51 34.82
CA SER A 6 -51.22 28.58 34.55
C SER A 6 -52.28 28.16 33.53
N MET A 7 -53.02 27.09 33.82
CA MET A 7 -54.29 26.80 33.13
C MET A 7 -55.19 25.86 33.93
N LYS A 8 -55.41 26.15 35.21
CA LYS A 8 -56.53 25.59 35.98
C LYS A 8 -57.17 26.71 36.75
N THR A 9 -58.11 27.40 36.17
CA THR A 9 -59.26 28.06 36.82
C THR A 9 -60.05 28.87 35.81
N ARG A 10 -61.14 28.35 35.37
CA ARG A 10 -62.42 28.95 35.03
C ARG A 10 -63.23 28.03 34.16
N LEU A 11 -64.19 27.39 34.74
CA LEU A 11 -65.53 27.15 34.16
C LEU A 11 -66.37 26.39 35.20
N SER A 12 -67.10 27.18 36.01
CA SER A 12 -68.23 26.68 36.78
C SER A 12 -69.50 27.36 36.26
N ARG A 13 -70.49 26.51 36.01
CA ARG A 13 -71.93 26.80 35.93
C ARG A 13 -72.49 27.41 34.64
N THR A 14 -73.26 26.61 33.91
CA THR A 14 -74.75 26.76 33.90
C THR A 14 -75.37 25.46 33.36
N ARG A 15 -76.36 24.96 34.13
CA ARG A 15 -77.27 23.84 33.77
C ARG A 15 -78.36 24.40 32.85
N HIS A 16 -78.66 23.73 31.74
CA HIS A 16 -80.00 23.61 31.21
C HIS A 16 -80.15 22.24 30.54
N GLY A 17 -81.20 21.51 30.90
CA GLY A 17 -81.44 20.18 30.39
C GLY A 17 -82.01 20.18 28.96
N GLY A 18 -81.63 19.20 28.23
CA GLY A 18 -82.19 18.88 26.92
C GLY A 18 -81.70 17.46 26.58
N SER A 19 -82.64 16.52 26.44
CA SER A 19 -82.40 15.15 26.04
C SER A 19 -81.79 15.10 24.64
N ALA A 20 -80.51 14.76 24.56
CA ALA A 20 -79.80 14.54 23.29
C ALA A 20 -79.42 13.08 23.17
N GLY A 21 -79.75 12.47 22.05
CA GLY A 21 -79.36 11.12 21.68
C GLY A 21 -77.85 10.90 21.67
N PRO A 22 -77.37 9.66 21.61
CA PRO A 22 -75.95 9.36 21.78
C PRO A 22 -75.13 10.06 20.68
N PRO A 23 -73.99 10.73 21.07
CA PRO A 23 -73.16 11.44 20.13
C PRO A 23 -72.53 10.43 19.16
N VAL A 24 -72.85 10.58 17.87
CA VAL A 24 -72.09 9.95 16.79
C VAL A 24 -70.69 10.59 16.81
N ARG A 25 -69.70 9.88 17.33
CA ARG A 25 -68.28 10.29 17.21
C ARG A 25 -67.90 10.27 15.74
N PRO A 26 -67.50 11.38 15.16
CA PRO A 26 -66.94 11.33 13.80
C PRO A 26 -65.68 10.44 13.90
N HIS A 27 -65.72 9.30 13.21
CA HIS A 27 -64.50 8.52 13.03
C HIS A 27 -63.56 9.39 12.20
N GLY A 28 -62.57 9.96 12.88
CA GLY A 28 -61.58 10.83 12.25
C GLY A 28 -60.89 10.10 11.08
N TRP A 29 -60.65 10.81 9.99
CA TRP A 29 -59.94 10.34 8.78
C TRP A 29 -58.70 9.46 9.14
N ALA A 30 -57.97 9.82 10.17
CA ALA A 30 -56.80 9.08 10.70
C ALA A 30 -57.16 7.64 11.21
N GLN A 31 -58.40 7.40 11.69
CA GLN A 31 -58.80 6.04 12.13
C GLN A 31 -59.14 5.12 10.96
N ARG A 32 -59.67 5.68 9.85
CA ARG A 32 -59.98 4.91 8.63
C ARG A 32 -58.73 4.53 7.85
N HIS A 33 -57.63 5.29 8.01
CA HIS A 33 -56.41 5.09 7.23
C HIS A 33 -55.21 4.66 8.10
N ARG A 34 -55.45 4.18 9.34
CA ARG A 34 -54.37 3.73 10.23
C ARG A 34 -53.42 2.71 9.59
N GLY A 35 -53.98 1.75 8.84
CA GLY A 35 -53.13 0.77 8.12
C GLY A 35 -52.30 1.40 7.02
N LEU A 36 -52.84 2.36 6.30
CA LEU A 36 -52.16 3.06 5.20
C LEU A 36 -51.08 4.02 5.76
N LEU A 37 -51.41 4.74 6.83
CA LEU A 37 -50.42 5.59 7.53
C LEU A 37 -49.28 4.77 8.14
N SER A 38 -49.58 3.60 8.75
CA SER A 38 -48.56 2.70 9.25
C SER A 38 -47.67 2.14 8.14
N ALA A 39 -48.24 1.76 7.00
CA ALA A 39 -47.50 1.30 5.84
C ALA A 39 -46.57 2.39 5.27
N VAL A 40 -47.07 3.63 5.16
CA VAL A 40 -46.27 4.79 4.70
C VAL A 40 -45.12 5.08 5.70
N VAL A 41 -45.40 5.05 7.00
CA VAL A 41 -44.34 5.25 8.02
C VAL A 41 -43.29 4.14 7.96
N VAL A 42 -43.68 2.87 7.81
CA VAL A 42 -42.76 1.75 7.65
C VAL A 42 -41.95 1.90 6.36
N LEU A 43 -42.56 2.31 5.23
CA LEU A 43 -41.83 2.56 4.00
C LEU A 43 -40.88 3.74 4.11
N LEU A 44 -41.27 4.82 4.78
CA LEU A 44 -40.39 5.97 5.03
C LEU A 44 -39.24 5.61 5.98
N LEU A 45 -39.50 4.84 7.03
CA LEU A 45 -38.45 4.33 7.92
C LEU A 45 -37.54 3.34 7.20
N GLY A 46 -38.09 2.47 6.35
CA GLY A 46 -37.30 1.57 5.50
C GLY A 46 -36.43 2.35 4.51
N ALA A 47 -37.00 3.34 3.84
CA ALA A 47 -36.25 4.23 2.93
C ALA A 47 -35.18 5.04 3.66
N LEU A 48 -35.48 5.50 4.88
CA LEU A 48 -34.53 6.20 5.74
C LEU A 48 -33.39 5.27 6.18
N LEU A 49 -33.70 4.02 6.57
CA LEU A 49 -32.69 3.02 6.93
C LEU A 49 -31.81 2.67 5.73
N VAL A 50 -32.37 2.54 4.54
CA VAL A 50 -31.61 2.32 3.29
C VAL A 50 -30.73 3.53 2.97
N ALA A 51 -31.23 4.76 3.22
CA ALA A 51 -30.47 5.99 2.96
C ALA A 51 -29.36 6.25 3.98
N ILE A 52 -29.57 5.86 5.25
CA ILE A 52 -28.59 6.05 6.34
C ILE A 52 -27.59 4.88 6.38
N LYS A 53 -27.95 3.71 5.80
CA LYS A 53 -27.12 2.49 5.81
C LYS A 53 -26.43 2.27 7.19
N PRO A 54 -27.21 2.16 8.30
CA PRO A 54 -26.63 2.11 9.66
C PRO A 54 -25.75 0.88 9.92
N TRP A 55 -25.70 -0.07 8.98
CA TRP A 55 -24.78 -1.20 8.97
C TRP A 55 -23.41 -0.89 8.35
N GLU A 56 -23.25 0.27 7.72
CA GLU A 56 -21.99 0.77 7.17
C GLU A 56 -21.37 1.74 8.17
N ASN A 57 -20.80 1.21 9.25
CA ASN A 57 -20.17 2.02 10.29
C ASN A 57 -18.69 2.24 9.96
N CYS A 58 -18.37 3.43 9.46
CA CYS A 58 -17.00 3.91 9.33
C CYS A 58 -16.59 4.76 10.54
N GLY A 59 -15.31 4.71 10.90
CA GLY A 59 -14.72 5.56 11.90
C GLY A 59 -14.86 7.05 11.57
N ALA A 60 -14.65 7.91 12.56
CA ALA A 60 -14.79 9.35 12.39
C ALA A 60 -13.79 9.91 11.37
N GLY A 61 -14.28 10.72 10.43
CA GLY A 61 -13.51 11.26 9.31
C GLY A 61 -13.51 10.37 8.08
N LEU A 62 -14.04 9.15 8.16
CA LEU A 62 -14.10 8.23 7.03
C LEU A 62 -15.49 8.22 6.39
N ARG A 63 -15.53 8.03 5.07
CA ARG A 63 -16.76 7.88 4.28
C ARG A 63 -16.96 6.41 3.94
N SER A 64 -18.21 5.94 4.05
CA SER A 64 -18.60 4.67 3.45
C SER A 64 -18.74 4.86 1.92
N VAL A 65 -18.08 4.00 1.17
CA VAL A 65 -18.23 3.89 -0.28
C VAL A 65 -18.63 2.46 -0.62
N ASP A 66 -19.46 2.28 -1.65
CA ASP A 66 -19.80 0.95 -2.11
C ASP A 66 -18.51 0.26 -2.57
N ALA A 67 -18.15 -0.83 -1.92
CA ALA A 67 -17.13 -1.72 -2.46
C ALA A 67 -17.75 -2.39 -3.68
N ASP A 68 -16.99 -2.49 -4.77
CA ASP A 68 -17.46 -3.27 -5.92
C ASP A 68 -17.93 -4.63 -5.41
N GLU A 69 -19.22 -4.94 -5.61
CA GLU A 69 -19.96 -6.06 -4.99
C GLU A 69 -19.28 -7.43 -5.12
N LYS A 70 -18.17 -7.50 -5.86
CA LYS A 70 -17.50 -8.74 -6.26
C LYS A 70 -16.24 -9.04 -5.46
N SER A 71 -15.76 -8.11 -4.63
CA SER A 71 -14.35 -8.16 -4.26
C SER A 71 -14.00 -8.64 -2.85
N SER A 72 -14.49 -8.09 -1.79
CA SER A 72 -13.85 -8.30 -0.48
C SER A 72 -14.68 -9.06 0.56
N GLY A 73 -15.85 -9.55 0.19
CA GLY A 73 -16.82 -10.09 1.17
C GLY A 73 -17.42 -9.01 2.07
N SER A 74 -17.06 -7.74 1.88
CA SER A 74 -17.70 -6.57 2.46
C SER A 74 -18.42 -5.79 1.37
N SER A 75 -19.61 -5.33 1.65
CA SER A 75 -20.41 -4.52 0.71
C SER A 75 -19.96 -3.06 0.64
N TYR A 76 -19.04 -2.63 1.49
CA TYR A 76 -18.55 -1.26 1.56
C TYR A 76 -17.10 -1.19 2.03
N ALA A 77 -16.42 -0.10 1.65
CA ALA A 77 -15.11 0.29 2.15
C ALA A 77 -15.22 1.63 2.89
N CYS A 78 -14.39 1.83 3.91
CA CYS A 78 -14.28 3.10 4.62
C CYS A 78 -13.05 3.85 4.11
N VAL A 79 -13.27 4.92 3.34
CA VAL A 79 -12.20 5.72 2.72
C VAL A 79 -12.10 7.10 3.34
N GLY A 80 -10.90 7.68 3.33
CA GLY A 80 -10.61 8.99 3.92
C GLY A 80 -9.48 8.92 4.93
N ILE A 81 -9.27 10.01 5.67
CA ILE A 81 -8.30 10.10 6.76
C ILE A 81 -8.95 9.78 8.11
N ASN A 82 -8.40 8.82 8.85
CA ASN A 82 -8.88 8.40 10.17
C ASN A 82 -8.39 9.35 11.26
N LEU A 83 -9.10 10.46 11.45
CA LEU A 83 -8.70 11.55 12.34
C LEU A 83 -8.69 11.18 13.83
N GLU A 84 -9.54 10.24 14.24
CA GLU A 84 -9.65 9.79 15.64
C GLU A 84 -8.78 8.57 15.95
N SER A 85 -8.13 8.00 14.94
CA SER A 85 -7.29 6.80 15.07
C SER A 85 -8.00 5.58 15.70
N GLY A 86 -9.34 5.59 15.73
CA GLY A 86 -10.14 4.44 16.14
C GLY A 86 -10.24 3.41 15.00
N PRO A 87 -10.93 2.28 15.21
CA PRO A 87 -11.18 1.32 14.14
C PRO A 87 -11.84 1.97 12.92
N MET A 88 -11.29 1.73 11.74
CA MET A 88 -11.86 2.27 10.49
C MET A 88 -13.24 1.70 10.22
N ARG A 89 -13.48 0.44 10.59
CA ARG A 89 -14.78 -0.23 10.52
C ARG A 89 -14.90 -1.29 11.59
N GLU A 90 -16.13 -1.77 11.84
CA GLU A 90 -16.37 -2.89 12.72
C GLU A 90 -15.73 -4.18 12.17
N ASN A 91 -15.07 -4.95 13.01
CA ASN A 91 -14.33 -6.19 12.67
C ASN A 91 -13.20 -5.98 11.62
N ASP A 92 -12.58 -4.81 11.63
CA ASP A 92 -11.44 -4.52 10.79
C ASP A 92 -10.24 -5.43 11.15
N PRO A 93 -9.54 -6.02 10.16
CA PRO A 93 -8.34 -6.82 10.43
C PRO A 93 -7.19 -6.03 11.06
N PHE A 94 -7.24 -4.70 11.02
CA PHE A 94 -6.26 -3.80 11.61
C PHE A 94 -6.65 -3.31 13.01
N THR A 95 -7.82 -3.68 13.53
CA THR A 95 -8.39 -3.14 14.80
C THR A 95 -7.41 -3.10 15.96
N GLU A 96 -6.58 -4.12 16.14
CA GLU A 96 -5.61 -4.14 17.25
C GLU A 96 -4.45 -3.16 17.04
N LEU A 97 -4.03 -2.94 15.79
CA LEU A 97 -3.02 -1.95 15.43
C LEU A 97 -3.58 -0.52 15.59
N GLU A 98 -4.82 -0.30 15.17
CA GLU A 98 -5.53 0.98 15.31
C GLU A 98 -5.72 1.35 16.78
N LYS A 99 -6.13 0.41 17.63
CA LYS A 99 -6.22 0.63 19.09
C LYS A 99 -4.86 0.99 19.69
N PHE A 100 -3.79 0.34 19.22
CA PHE A 100 -2.43 0.66 19.65
C PHE A 100 -2.04 2.08 19.22
N ILE A 101 -2.27 2.42 17.95
CA ILE A 101 -2.00 3.76 17.40
C ILE A 101 -2.78 4.82 18.21
N LYS A 102 -4.08 4.57 18.46
CA LYS A 102 -4.91 5.51 19.23
C LYS A 102 -4.33 5.74 20.62
N ALA A 103 -4.00 4.68 21.34
CA ALA A 103 -3.43 4.80 22.68
C ALA A 103 -2.13 5.62 22.68
N ARG A 104 -1.25 5.41 21.67
CA ARG A 104 -0.01 6.17 21.53
C ARG A 104 -0.25 7.62 21.13
N ASN A 105 -1.23 7.87 20.25
CA ASN A 105 -1.62 9.22 19.86
C ASN A 105 -2.19 10.01 21.04
N ASP A 106 -2.98 9.36 21.92
CA ASP A 106 -3.54 9.99 23.13
C ASP A 106 -2.43 10.37 24.14
N GLU A 107 -1.29 9.68 24.13
CA GLU A 107 -0.11 10.00 24.97
C GLU A 107 0.74 11.17 24.43
N ALA A 108 0.57 11.57 23.17
CA ALA A 108 1.43 12.58 22.53
C ALA A 108 1.26 14.00 23.10
N GLY A 109 0.19 14.26 23.86
CA GLY A 109 -0.09 15.56 24.46
C GLY A 109 -0.53 16.60 23.42
N ASN A 110 -0.28 17.90 23.72
CA ASN A 110 -0.70 19.00 22.84
C ASN A 110 0.36 19.41 21.83
N ASP A 111 1.58 18.94 22.01
CA ASP A 111 2.75 19.36 21.24
C ASP A 111 3.25 18.19 20.38
N PHE A 112 2.55 17.95 19.27
CA PHE A 112 2.77 16.80 18.43
C PHE A 112 3.00 17.15 16.96
N ARG A 113 3.55 16.18 16.24
CA ARG A 113 3.66 16.16 14.77
C ARG A 113 3.01 14.88 14.26
N THR A 114 2.25 15.00 13.21
CA THR A 114 1.49 13.88 12.64
C THR A 114 2.14 13.41 11.35
N ILE A 115 2.34 12.11 11.26
CA ILE A 115 2.70 11.40 10.03
C ILE A 115 1.46 10.61 9.61
N VAL A 116 1.07 10.72 8.35
CA VAL A 116 -0.04 9.97 7.77
C VAL A 116 0.54 8.77 7.01
N VAL A 117 0.11 7.56 7.36
CA VAL A 117 0.35 6.35 6.56
C VAL A 117 -0.81 6.21 5.60
N LEU A 118 -0.53 6.30 4.31
CA LEU A 118 -1.54 6.36 3.26
C LEU A 118 -1.49 5.12 2.39
N GLU A 119 -2.48 4.23 2.53
CA GLU A 119 -2.49 2.93 1.86
C GLU A 119 -3.92 2.46 1.55
N ASN A 120 -4.04 1.37 0.81
CA ASN A 120 -5.29 0.65 0.61
C ASN A 120 -5.55 -0.31 1.78
N PHE A 121 -6.30 0.12 2.78
CA PHE A 121 -6.68 -0.71 3.93
C PHE A 121 -7.87 -1.64 3.64
N THR A 122 -8.37 -1.65 2.42
CA THR A 122 -9.48 -2.49 1.98
C THR A 122 -9.14 -3.23 0.66
N PRO A 123 -7.97 -3.93 0.60
CA PRO A 123 -7.54 -4.53 -0.64
C PRO A 123 -8.49 -5.64 -1.11
N ASP A 124 -8.77 -5.61 -2.40
CA ASP A 124 -9.45 -6.70 -3.11
C ASP A 124 -8.42 -7.71 -3.63
N PRO A 125 -8.43 -8.96 -3.15
CA PRO A 125 -7.43 -9.95 -3.56
C PRO A 125 -7.50 -10.35 -5.04
N LYS A 126 -8.51 -9.90 -5.78
CA LYS A 126 -8.64 -10.16 -7.22
C LYS A 126 -8.09 -9.03 -8.09
N VAL A 127 -7.94 -7.85 -7.49
CA VAL A 127 -7.62 -6.60 -8.19
C VAL A 127 -6.29 -6.03 -7.69
N ASP A 128 -6.14 -5.95 -6.36
CA ASP A 128 -4.99 -5.33 -5.73
C ASP A 128 -3.85 -6.33 -5.59
N SER A 129 -2.65 -5.93 -5.95
CA SER A 129 -1.47 -6.81 -5.84
C SER A 129 -1.03 -7.00 -4.39
N GLN A 130 -1.18 -5.98 -3.55
CA GLN A 130 -0.83 -6.07 -2.12
C GLN A 130 -1.95 -6.74 -1.32
N PRO A 131 -1.68 -7.91 -0.70
CA PRO A 131 -2.65 -8.57 0.16
C PRO A 131 -2.71 -7.90 1.54
N ILE A 132 -3.80 -8.16 2.27
CA ILE A 132 -4.05 -7.55 3.59
C ILE A 132 -2.93 -7.78 4.62
N ASP A 133 -2.25 -8.93 4.57
CA ASP A 133 -1.13 -9.21 5.47
C ASP A 133 0.08 -8.32 5.14
N PHE A 134 0.31 -8.00 3.87
CA PHE A 134 1.36 -7.07 3.44
C PHE A 134 1.12 -5.68 4.04
N VAL A 135 -0.09 -5.12 3.85
CA VAL A 135 -0.50 -3.83 4.43
C VAL A 135 -0.41 -3.83 5.96
N LYS A 136 -0.75 -4.96 6.58
CA LYS A 136 -0.58 -5.11 8.04
C LYS A 136 0.87 -5.02 8.49
N HIS A 137 1.79 -5.61 7.73
CA HIS A 137 3.23 -5.53 8.01
C HIS A 137 3.74 -4.09 7.82
N GLU A 138 3.25 -3.33 6.83
CA GLU A 138 3.56 -1.91 6.66
C GLU A 138 3.17 -1.10 7.91
N ILE A 139 1.92 -1.24 8.39
CA ILE A 139 1.49 -0.56 9.64
C ILE A 139 2.39 -0.96 10.82
N GLN A 140 2.78 -2.22 10.95
CA GLN A 140 3.68 -2.68 12.02
C GLN A 140 5.06 -2.04 11.91
N GLY A 141 5.57 -1.87 10.70
CA GLY A 141 6.80 -1.14 10.40
C GLY A 141 6.70 0.33 10.81
N ALA A 142 5.63 1.01 10.40
CA ALA A 142 5.32 2.39 10.75
C ALA A 142 5.28 2.61 12.27
N ILE A 143 4.56 1.74 12.99
CA ILE A 143 4.48 1.77 14.47
C ILE A 143 5.87 1.60 15.11
N THR A 144 6.70 0.72 14.54
CA THR A 144 8.05 0.46 15.08
C THR A 144 8.94 1.68 14.93
N ALA A 145 8.85 2.40 13.81
CA ALA A 145 9.63 3.61 13.56
C ALA A 145 9.12 4.83 14.35
N ALA A 146 7.80 5.01 14.44
CA ALA A 146 7.21 6.17 15.09
C ALA A 146 7.47 6.18 16.62
N TRP A 147 7.49 5.01 17.25
CA TRP A 147 7.63 4.90 18.71
C TRP A 147 8.68 3.84 19.13
N PRO A 148 9.95 4.02 18.81
CA PRO A 148 11.00 3.14 19.30
C PRO A 148 11.11 3.24 20.85
N LYS A 149 11.67 2.19 21.49
CA LYS A 149 11.75 2.08 22.97
C LYS A 149 12.31 3.33 23.67
N ASN A 150 13.27 3.98 23.03
CA ASN A 150 13.91 5.21 23.52
C ASN A 150 13.54 6.41 22.64
N GLY A 151 12.38 6.35 21.97
CA GLY A 151 11.94 7.37 21.04
C GLY A 151 11.42 8.63 21.72
N ARG A 152 11.20 9.63 20.89
CA ARG A 152 10.71 10.95 21.31
C ARG A 152 9.22 10.91 21.60
N ALA A 153 8.78 11.75 22.51
CA ALA A 153 7.37 12.08 22.66
C ALA A 153 6.93 13.02 21.50
N GLY A 154 5.64 13.10 21.24
CA GLY A 154 5.07 14.08 20.32
C GLY A 154 4.96 13.63 18.86
N ILE A 155 5.14 12.35 18.53
CA ILE A 155 4.76 11.80 17.22
C ILE A 155 3.36 11.19 17.31
N ARG A 156 2.51 11.49 16.31
CA ARG A 156 1.23 10.83 16.06
C ARG A 156 1.25 10.17 14.70
N LEU A 157 0.58 9.02 14.59
CA LEU A 157 0.27 8.38 13.31
C LEU A 157 -1.23 8.50 13.02
N LEU A 158 -1.58 8.86 11.81
CA LEU A 158 -2.92 8.70 11.26
C LEU A 158 -2.87 7.75 10.08
N LEU A 159 -3.91 6.94 9.93
CA LEU A 159 -4.08 6.07 8.78
C LEU A 159 -5.04 6.75 7.79
N ALA A 160 -4.75 6.68 6.50
CA ALA A 160 -5.62 7.21 5.46
C ALA A 160 -5.81 6.16 4.36
N ASN A 161 -7.07 5.85 4.04
CA ASN A 161 -7.46 4.83 3.08
C ASN A 161 -8.00 5.45 1.80
N TYR A 162 -7.35 5.20 0.67
CA TYR A 162 -7.83 5.63 -0.65
C TYR A 162 -8.64 4.54 -1.39
N GLY A 163 -8.85 3.37 -0.74
CA GLY A 163 -9.60 2.26 -1.29
C GLY A 163 -8.88 1.46 -2.36
N SER A 164 -9.52 0.38 -2.80
CA SER A 164 -9.01 -0.50 -3.84
C SER A 164 -8.63 0.28 -5.10
N ASN A 165 -7.48 -0.08 -5.69
CA ASN A 165 -6.95 0.52 -6.91
C ASN A 165 -6.76 2.05 -6.82
N ALA A 166 -6.63 2.58 -5.62
CA ALA A 166 -6.55 4.02 -5.33
C ALA A 166 -7.69 4.85 -5.96
N THR A 167 -8.89 4.28 -6.08
CA THR A 167 -10.03 4.90 -6.79
C THR A 167 -10.43 6.25 -6.17
N HIS A 168 -10.25 6.41 -4.85
CA HIS A 168 -10.61 7.64 -4.12
C HIS A 168 -9.41 8.53 -3.81
N TRP A 169 -8.30 8.38 -4.54
CA TRP A 169 -7.05 9.09 -4.29
C TRP A 169 -7.21 10.61 -4.18
N LYS A 170 -8.05 11.19 -5.04
CA LYS A 170 -8.22 12.65 -5.11
C LYS A 170 -8.90 13.21 -3.87
N ASP A 171 -10.03 12.60 -3.50
CA ASP A 171 -10.79 13.04 -2.32
C ASP A 171 -9.94 12.90 -1.05
N VAL A 172 -9.18 11.80 -0.94
CA VAL A 172 -8.33 11.54 0.22
C VAL A 172 -7.15 12.52 0.27
N ALA A 173 -6.55 12.86 -0.87
CA ALA A 173 -5.50 13.88 -0.94
C ALA A 173 -6.05 15.25 -0.49
N GLU A 174 -7.24 15.66 -0.96
CA GLU A 174 -7.92 16.89 -0.56
C GLU A 174 -8.23 16.90 0.95
N GLU A 175 -8.68 15.79 1.52
CA GLU A 175 -8.93 15.64 2.97
C GLU A 175 -7.64 15.78 3.79
N ILE A 176 -6.54 15.15 3.36
CA ILE A 176 -5.23 15.28 4.01
C ILE A 176 -4.77 16.75 3.99
N VAL A 177 -4.87 17.41 2.84
CA VAL A 177 -4.50 18.82 2.70
C VAL A 177 -5.36 19.71 3.61
N ALA A 178 -6.67 19.48 3.66
CA ALA A 178 -7.58 20.25 4.52
C ALA A 178 -7.28 20.05 6.02
N ALA A 179 -6.87 18.84 6.40
CA ALA A 179 -6.54 18.49 7.78
C ALA A 179 -5.11 18.93 8.19
N ALA A 180 -4.23 19.26 7.23
CA ALA A 180 -2.80 19.40 7.48
C ALA A 180 -2.46 20.38 8.60
N ALA A 181 -3.06 21.58 8.61
CA ALA A 181 -2.80 22.58 9.64
C ALA A 181 -3.36 22.19 11.01
N SER A 182 -4.62 21.71 11.07
CA SER A 182 -5.29 21.39 12.34
C SER A 182 -4.76 20.13 13.00
N GLN A 183 -4.27 19.16 12.21
CA GLN A 183 -3.68 17.91 12.67
C GLN A 183 -2.15 17.95 12.73
N HIS A 184 -1.52 19.08 12.44
CA HIS A 184 -0.06 19.23 12.39
C HIS A 184 0.62 18.15 11.52
N ILE A 185 0.04 17.87 10.34
CA ILE A 185 0.58 16.87 9.42
C ILE A 185 1.89 17.39 8.82
N VAL A 186 2.97 16.66 9.01
CA VAL A 186 4.32 17.04 8.54
C VAL A 186 4.79 16.18 7.37
N ALA A 187 4.28 14.96 7.24
CA ALA A 187 4.59 14.07 6.14
C ALA A 187 3.47 13.05 5.90
N VAL A 188 3.43 12.55 4.66
CA VAL A 188 2.67 11.35 4.27
C VAL A 188 3.69 10.28 3.88
N THR A 189 3.52 9.06 4.38
CA THR A 189 4.36 7.91 4.04
C THR A 189 3.57 6.85 3.31
N ASP A 190 4.27 5.88 2.73
CA ASP A 190 3.77 4.77 1.95
C ASP A 190 3.33 5.17 0.54
N VAL A 191 2.09 5.52 0.32
CA VAL A 191 1.38 5.83 -0.93
C VAL A 191 1.06 4.61 -1.80
N GLY A 192 1.18 3.40 -1.25
CA GLY A 192 0.78 2.15 -1.85
C GLY A 192 1.55 1.75 -3.11
N VAL A 193 0.85 1.20 -4.08
CA VAL A 193 1.47 0.70 -5.31
C VAL A 193 1.70 1.79 -6.36
N SER A 194 2.70 1.60 -7.21
CA SER A 194 2.98 2.49 -8.34
C SER A 194 1.87 2.42 -9.40
N SER A 195 1.09 3.49 -9.52
CA SER A 195 0.02 3.67 -10.49
C SER A 195 -0.10 5.13 -10.93
N GLU A 196 -0.88 5.40 -11.97
CA GLU A 196 -1.20 6.78 -12.36
C GLU A 196 -1.97 7.52 -11.23
N HIS A 197 -2.82 6.82 -10.49
CA HIS A 197 -3.55 7.38 -9.35
C HIS A 197 -2.61 7.77 -8.21
N SER A 198 -1.69 6.89 -7.82
CA SER A 198 -0.69 7.19 -6.78
C SER A 198 0.23 8.34 -7.19
N ARG A 199 0.61 8.40 -8.48
CA ARG A 199 1.42 9.50 -9.04
C ARG A 199 0.68 10.83 -8.98
N ALA A 200 -0.61 10.85 -9.34
CA ALA A 200 -1.44 12.06 -9.27
C ALA A 200 -1.66 12.52 -7.82
N LEU A 201 -1.89 11.57 -6.90
CA LEU A 201 -2.01 11.84 -5.46
C LEU A 201 -0.74 12.49 -4.91
N VAL A 202 0.43 11.94 -5.21
CA VAL A 202 1.72 12.49 -4.78
C VAL A 202 1.95 13.90 -5.35
N ALA A 203 1.55 14.14 -6.61
CA ALA A 203 1.64 15.48 -7.21
C ALA A 203 0.74 16.50 -6.49
N GLU A 204 -0.49 16.11 -6.13
CA GLU A 204 -1.43 16.95 -5.38
C GLU A 204 -0.91 17.29 -3.98
N LEU A 205 -0.42 16.31 -3.22
CA LEU A 205 0.18 16.55 -1.90
C LEU A 205 1.40 17.47 -1.99
N SER A 206 2.27 17.24 -2.98
CA SER A 206 3.46 18.06 -3.22
C SER A 206 3.11 19.51 -3.58
N ALA A 207 2.08 19.74 -4.40
CA ALA A 207 1.60 21.08 -4.79
C ALA A 207 1.11 21.87 -3.57
N ASN A 208 0.66 21.19 -2.52
CA ASN A 208 0.21 21.77 -1.25
C ASN A 208 1.31 21.78 -0.16
N GLY A 209 2.58 21.56 -0.54
CA GLY A 209 3.73 21.68 0.37
C GLY A 209 3.95 20.50 1.32
N ILE A 210 3.21 19.41 1.16
CA ILE A 210 3.30 18.22 2.02
C ILE A 210 4.43 17.31 1.52
N ALA A 211 5.37 16.96 2.42
CA ALA A 211 6.39 15.95 2.14
C ALA A 211 5.75 14.57 2.00
N THR A 212 6.03 13.88 0.90
CA THR A 212 5.58 12.51 0.68
C THR A 212 6.78 11.57 0.55
N ILE A 213 6.80 10.50 1.34
CA ILE A 213 7.92 9.55 1.40
C ILE A 213 7.38 8.17 1.03
N GLY A 214 7.52 7.81 -0.24
CA GLY A 214 7.08 6.52 -0.76
C GLY A 214 7.94 5.36 -0.23
N ALA A 215 7.29 4.28 0.18
CA ALA A 215 7.93 3.05 0.62
C ALA A 215 8.05 2.04 -0.53
N THR A 216 6.92 1.60 -1.08
CA THR A 216 6.80 0.49 -2.03
C THR A 216 6.63 0.93 -3.48
N VAL A 217 6.61 2.23 -3.76
CA VAL A 217 6.44 2.79 -5.11
C VAL A 217 7.76 2.82 -5.89
N THR A 218 7.98 1.84 -6.75
CA THR A 218 9.24 1.62 -7.47
C THR A 218 9.24 2.12 -8.92
N ALA A 219 8.08 2.40 -9.55
CA ALA A 219 8.04 2.88 -10.93
C ALA A 219 8.88 4.16 -11.13
N ASP A 220 9.66 4.20 -12.21
CA ASP A 220 10.63 5.27 -12.44
C ASP A 220 10.00 6.66 -12.55
N ASN A 221 8.77 6.75 -13.04
CA ASN A 221 8.05 8.00 -13.26
C ASN A 221 7.26 8.53 -12.06
N MET A 222 7.34 7.90 -10.89
CA MET A 222 6.61 8.35 -9.69
C MET A 222 7.04 9.74 -9.19
N ASN A 223 8.22 10.22 -9.57
CA ASN A 223 8.75 11.53 -9.19
C ASN A 223 8.49 12.64 -10.21
N VAL A 224 7.67 12.38 -11.23
CA VAL A 224 7.23 13.37 -12.21
C VAL A 224 5.72 13.37 -12.34
N ASP A 225 5.13 14.55 -12.48
CA ASP A 225 3.69 14.69 -12.68
C ASP A 225 3.26 14.20 -14.08
N PRO A 226 1.94 14.09 -14.36
CA PRO A 226 1.47 13.71 -15.68
C PRO A 226 1.94 14.59 -16.84
N GLN A 227 2.42 15.81 -16.54
CA GLN A 227 2.97 16.76 -17.51
C GLN A 227 4.51 16.61 -17.70
N GLY A 228 5.13 15.68 -16.97
CA GLY A 228 6.57 15.42 -17.00
C GLY A 228 7.40 16.39 -16.15
N LYS A 229 6.75 17.23 -15.32
CA LYS A 229 7.43 18.11 -14.40
C LYS A 229 7.76 17.34 -13.12
N ARG A 230 8.93 17.59 -12.54
CA ARG A 230 9.32 17.01 -11.28
C ARG A 230 8.33 17.35 -10.15
N ILE A 231 8.04 16.36 -9.31
CA ILE A 231 7.29 16.50 -8.05
C ILE A 231 8.29 16.79 -6.94
N ASP A 232 8.35 18.05 -6.49
CA ASP A 232 9.46 18.55 -5.66
C ASP A 232 9.51 17.96 -4.24
N ASN A 233 8.34 17.67 -3.63
CA ASN A 233 8.24 17.19 -2.25
C ASN A 233 8.01 15.69 -2.16
N PHE A 234 8.27 14.97 -3.25
CA PHE A 234 8.25 13.51 -3.26
C PHE A 234 9.66 12.94 -3.12
N PHE A 235 9.76 12.00 -2.19
CA PHE A 235 10.95 11.21 -1.89
C PHE A 235 10.54 9.75 -1.82
N ARG A 236 11.47 8.81 -2.04
CA ARG A 236 11.20 7.38 -1.83
C ARG A 236 12.39 6.66 -1.25
N VAL A 237 12.11 5.81 -0.27
CA VAL A 237 13.10 4.95 0.37
C VAL A 237 13.28 3.61 -0.35
N GLY A 238 12.30 3.22 -1.18
CA GLY A 238 12.39 2.08 -2.07
C GLY A 238 13.34 2.34 -3.25
N PRO A 239 13.82 1.28 -3.93
CA PRO A 239 14.56 1.39 -5.18
C PRO A 239 13.65 1.91 -6.30
N THR A 240 14.27 2.29 -7.42
CA THR A 240 13.53 2.50 -8.67
C THR A 240 13.45 1.19 -9.47
N ASN A 241 12.50 1.08 -10.40
CA ASN A 241 12.48 -0.02 -11.36
C ASN A 241 13.79 -0.11 -12.17
N THR A 242 14.43 1.05 -12.42
CA THR A 242 15.78 1.08 -13.01
C THR A 242 16.81 0.41 -12.11
N ASP A 243 16.75 0.60 -10.79
CA ASP A 243 17.66 -0.06 -9.85
C ASP A 243 17.43 -1.56 -9.79
N GLU A 244 16.17 -1.99 -9.73
CA GLU A 244 15.80 -3.40 -9.77
C GLU A 244 16.23 -4.09 -11.07
N ALA A 245 15.96 -3.45 -12.21
CA ALA A 245 16.34 -3.97 -13.51
C ALA A 245 17.86 -4.10 -13.68
N ARG A 246 18.64 -3.14 -13.14
CA ARG A 246 20.12 -3.23 -13.10
C ARG A 246 20.60 -4.39 -12.24
N ALA A 247 19.98 -4.59 -11.06
CA ALA A 247 20.30 -5.71 -10.19
C ALA A 247 19.97 -7.05 -10.87
N ALA A 248 18.79 -7.17 -11.48
CA ALA A 248 18.37 -8.33 -12.26
C ALA A 248 19.33 -8.61 -13.43
N ALA A 249 19.67 -7.59 -14.23
CA ALA A 249 20.58 -7.72 -15.35
C ALA A 249 21.99 -8.13 -14.90
N GLY A 250 22.46 -7.58 -13.75
CA GLY A 250 23.72 -7.98 -13.13
C GLY A 250 23.73 -9.45 -12.74
N TYR A 251 22.68 -9.90 -12.06
CA TYR A 251 22.49 -11.30 -11.69
C TYR A 251 22.46 -12.23 -12.93
N ILE A 252 21.66 -11.88 -13.94
CA ILE A 252 21.55 -12.63 -15.19
C ILE A 252 22.92 -12.83 -15.86
N ALA A 253 23.70 -11.75 -15.97
CA ALA A 253 25.02 -11.78 -16.56
C ALA A 253 26.01 -12.61 -15.73
N ALA A 254 26.01 -12.48 -14.40
CA ALA A 254 26.89 -13.21 -13.48
C ALA A 254 26.63 -14.72 -13.50
N HIS A 255 25.38 -15.15 -13.71
CA HIS A 255 24.97 -16.56 -13.72
C HIS A 255 24.95 -17.17 -15.12
N GLY A 256 25.39 -16.45 -16.15
CA GLY A 256 25.62 -16.97 -17.49
C GLY A 256 24.38 -17.27 -18.32
N PHE A 257 23.23 -16.68 -17.99
CA PHE A 257 22.02 -16.77 -18.81
C PHE A 257 22.26 -16.11 -20.18
N ARG A 258 21.77 -16.74 -21.26
CA ARG A 258 22.04 -16.32 -22.63
C ARG A 258 20.81 -16.23 -23.52
N ARG A 259 19.73 -16.89 -23.16
CA ARG A 259 18.49 -17.00 -23.94
C ARG A 259 17.34 -16.38 -23.16
N VAL A 260 17.31 -15.06 -23.12
CA VAL A 260 16.32 -14.29 -22.36
C VAL A 260 15.10 -13.99 -23.21
N MET A 261 13.92 -14.30 -22.71
CA MET A 261 12.62 -13.86 -23.22
C MET A 261 12.01 -12.87 -22.25
N MET A 262 11.17 -11.95 -22.71
CA MET A 262 10.43 -11.04 -21.84
C MET A 262 8.93 -11.21 -22.00
N VAL A 263 8.20 -11.21 -20.86
CA VAL A 263 6.76 -11.06 -20.78
C VAL A 263 6.49 -9.74 -20.07
N ARG A 264 5.68 -8.84 -20.66
CA ARG A 264 5.44 -7.51 -20.08
C ARG A 264 3.96 -7.14 -20.02
N GLY A 265 3.56 -6.48 -18.94
CA GLY A 265 2.30 -5.76 -18.88
C GLY A 265 2.30 -4.58 -19.86
N THR A 266 1.15 -4.33 -20.50
CA THR A 266 0.97 -3.26 -21.51
C THR A 266 -0.16 -2.30 -21.12
N GLY A 267 -0.73 -2.43 -19.93
CA GLY A 267 -1.76 -1.52 -19.41
C GLY A 267 -1.17 -0.12 -19.18
N VAL A 268 -1.78 0.90 -19.77
CA VAL A 268 -1.30 2.28 -19.70
C VAL A 268 -1.37 2.89 -18.29
N GLU A 269 -2.22 2.36 -17.43
CA GLU A 269 -2.36 2.82 -16.05
C GLU A 269 -1.36 2.13 -15.09
N ASP A 270 -0.77 1.01 -15.53
CA ASP A 270 0.23 0.27 -14.76
C ASP A 270 1.64 0.79 -15.04
N THR A 271 2.01 1.85 -14.35
CA THR A 271 3.32 2.48 -14.49
C THR A 271 4.45 1.55 -14.01
N TYR A 272 4.16 0.66 -13.05
CA TYR A 272 5.13 -0.32 -12.57
C TYR A 272 5.56 -1.27 -13.68
N ALA A 273 4.62 -2.01 -14.28
CA ALA A 273 4.94 -2.98 -15.33
C ALA A 273 5.62 -2.33 -16.54
N THR A 274 5.17 -1.13 -16.91
CA THR A 274 5.71 -0.39 -18.05
C THR A 274 7.16 0.03 -17.80
N THR A 275 7.43 0.72 -16.68
CA THR A 275 8.79 1.22 -16.40
C THR A 275 9.76 0.10 -16.06
N LEU A 276 9.30 -1.00 -15.42
CA LEU A 276 10.13 -2.18 -15.17
C LEU A 276 10.59 -2.86 -16.48
N ALA A 277 9.68 -2.98 -17.46
CA ALA A 277 10.02 -3.55 -18.76
C ALA A 277 11.04 -2.68 -19.53
N GLU A 278 10.83 -1.37 -19.56
CA GLU A 278 11.72 -0.41 -20.22
C GLU A 278 13.10 -0.37 -19.54
N ALA A 279 13.11 -0.35 -18.22
CA ALA A 279 14.34 -0.39 -17.44
C ALA A 279 15.14 -1.67 -17.69
N PHE A 280 14.47 -2.83 -17.73
CA PHE A 280 15.14 -4.09 -18.01
C PHE A 280 15.70 -4.15 -19.44
N GLN A 281 14.95 -3.69 -20.44
CA GLN A 281 15.45 -3.59 -21.82
C GLN A 281 16.71 -2.72 -21.91
N SER A 282 16.74 -1.63 -21.16
CA SER A 282 17.89 -0.71 -21.13
C SER A 282 19.09 -1.30 -20.37
N ALA A 283 18.87 -2.02 -19.27
CA ALA A 283 19.91 -2.55 -18.40
C ALA A 283 20.51 -3.88 -18.88
N SER A 284 19.72 -4.69 -19.62
CA SER A 284 20.12 -6.04 -20.01
C SER A 284 21.29 -6.02 -20.98
N LYS A 285 22.36 -6.73 -20.61
CA LYS A 285 23.52 -6.99 -21.47
C LYS A 285 23.31 -8.22 -22.37
N VAL A 286 22.30 -9.01 -22.09
CA VAL A 286 21.91 -10.19 -22.87
C VAL A 286 20.75 -9.79 -23.77
N PRO A 287 20.85 -10.02 -25.10
CA PRO A 287 19.76 -9.70 -26.00
C PRO A 287 18.48 -10.45 -25.63
N VAL A 288 17.36 -9.73 -25.60
CA VAL A 288 16.04 -10.34 -25.45
C VAL A 288 15.63 -10.97 -26.78
N LEU A 289 15.39 -12.28 -26.80
CA LEU A 289 15.04 -13.03 -28.00
C LEU A 289 13.75 -12.50 -28.63
N PHE A 290 12.73 -12.30 -27.80
CA PHE A 290 11.46 -11.67 -28.17
C PHE A 290 10.69 -11.27 -26.91
N THR A 291 9.66 -10.44 -27.11
CA THR A 291 8.79 -9.95 -26.03
C THR A 291 7.35 -10.33 -26.33
N LYS A 292 6.63 -10.80 -25.30
CA LYS A 292 5.18 -10.99 -25.31
C LYS A 292 4.53 -9.94 -24.40
N GLY A 293 3.50 -9.28 -24.94
CA GLY A 293 2.73 -8.29 -24.18
C GLY A 293 1.38 -8.84 -23.73
N TYR A 294 0.93 -8.47 -22.53
CA TYR A 294 -0.41 -8.76 -22.04
C TYR A 294 -1.02 -7.53 -21.37
N ASN A 295 -2.36 -7.47 -21.32
CA ASN A 295 -3.08 -6.41 -20.63
C ASN A 295 -4.13 -7.02 -19.71
N SER A 296 -3.96 -6.86 -18.40
CA SER A 296 -4.88 -7.35 -17.37
C SER A 296 -5.82 -6.29 -16.80
N ILE A 297 -5.52 -5.01 -17.04
CA ILE A 297 -6.25 -3.87 -16.44
C ILE A 297 -7.75 -3.84 -16.76
N PRO A 298 -8.24 -4.17 -17.98
CA PRO A 298 -9.67 -4.13 -18.27
C PRO A 298 -10.50 -5.18 -17.52
N LEU A 299 -9.87 -6.11 -16.81
CA LEU A 299 -10.51 -7.29 -16.22
C LEU A 299 -10.30 -7.33 -14.71
N PHE A 300 -10.94 -6.40 -14.01
CA PHE A 300 -10.96 -6.36 -12.55
C PHE A 300 -12.11 -7.20 -11.97
N ASP A 301 -12.25 -8.46 -12.42
CA ASP A 301 -13.29 -9.34 -11.93
C ASP A 301 -12.82 -10.80 -11.79
N ALA A 302 -13.74 -11.69 -11.41
CA ALA A 302 -13.45 -13.11 -11.25
C ALA A 302 -12.98 -13.81 -12.55
N SER A 303 -13.18 -13.19 -13.71
CA SER A 303 -12.75 -13.72 -15.02
C SER A 303 -11.27 -13.44 -15.33
N ARG A 304 -10.62 -12.53 -14.58
CA ARG A 304 -9.23 -12.13 -14.82
C ARG A 304 -8.24 -13.31 -14.79
N GLU A 305 -8.31 -14.14 -13.75
CA GLU A 305 -7.38 -15.29 -13.63
C GLU A 305 -7.56 -16.27 -14.80
N ASP A 306 -8.79 -16.58 -15.17
CA ASP A 306 -9.09 -17.49 -16.29
C ASP A 306 -8.64 -16.89 -17.63
N TYR A 307 -8.88 -15.60 -17.85
CA TYR A 307 -8.42 -14.90 -19.04
C TYR A 307 -6.88 -14.93 -19.14
N LEU A 308 -6.18 -14.54 -18.09
CA LEU A 308 -4.71 -14.51 -18.08
C LEU A 308 -4.13 -15.89 -18.26
N ARG A 309 -4.69 -16.91 -17.61
CA ARG A 309 -4.26 -18.29 -17.79
C ARG A 309 -4.40 -18.75 -19.25
N ASN A 310 -5.53 -18.45 -19.90
CA ASN A 310 -5.75 -18.79 -21.31
C ASN A 310 -4.79 -18.01 -22.23
N LEU A 311 -4.56 -16.72 -21.95
CA LEU A 311 -3.63 -15.90 -22.69
C LEU A 311 -2.19 -16.45 -22.59
N PHE A 312 -1.73 -16.74 -21.39
CA PHE A 312 -0.38 -17.26 -21.14
C PHE A 312 -0.17 -18.67 -21.70
N ARG A 313 -1.21 -19.50 -21.73
CA ARG A 313 -1.21 -20.76 -22.49
C ARG A 313 -0.88 -20.56 -23.95
N GLY A 314 -1.39 -19.49 -24.54
CA GLY A 314 -1.07 -19.13 -25.92
C GLY A 314 0.41 -18.84 -26.18
N TYR A 315 1.22 -18.61 -25.12
CA TYR A 315 2.68 -18.40 -25.27
C TYR A 315 3.49 -19.70 -25.23
N HIS A 316 2.86 -20.81 -24.84
CA HIS A 316 3.55 -22.10 -24.63
C HIS A 316 4.35 -22.54 -25.87
N SER A 317 3.75 -22.50 -27.07
CA SER A 317 4.43 -22.90 -28.31
C SER A 317 5.66 -22.05 -28.62
N ASP A 318 5.59 -20.75 -28.36
CA ASP A 318 6.71 -19.83 -28.57
C ASP A 318 7.84 -20.09 -27.57
N ILE A 319 7.48 -20.35 -26.31
CA ILE A 319 8.43 -20.72 -25.24
C ILE A 319 9.12 -22.05 -25.57
N CYS A 320 8.36 -23.07 -25.95
CA CYS A 320 8.90 -24.37 -26.36
C CYS A 320 9.80 -24.26 -27.59
N GLY A 321 9.44 -23.44 -28.57
CA GLY A 321 10.25 -23.21 -29.77
C GLY A 321 11.55 -22.44 -29.48
N ALA A 322 11.47 -21.43 -28.64
CA ALA A 322 12.62 -20.60 -28.28
C ALA A 322 13.53 -21.24 -27.22
N LYS A 323 13.01 -22.08 -26.34
CA LYS A 323 13.75 -22.71 -25.24
C LYS A 323 14.58 -21.70 -24.44
N PRO A 324 13.95 -20.65 -23.85
CA PRO A 324 14.68 -19.66 -23.06
C PRO A 324 15.26 -20.33 -21.81
N ASP A 325 16.45 -19.90 -21.38
CA ASP A 325 17.00 -20.27 -20.08
C ASP A 325 16.49 -19.34 -18.97
N LEU A 326 15.99 -18.14 -19.36
CA LEU A 326 15.36 -17.20 -18.47
C LEU A 326 14.21 -16.46 -19.16
N ILE A 327 13.10 -16.27 -18.41
CA ILE A 327 11.99 -15.39 -18.77
C ILE A 327 11.98 -14.24 -17.79
N TYR A 328 12.17 -13.01 -18.26
CA TYR A 328 11.96 -11.83 -17.44
C TYR A 328 10.49 -11.41 -17.50
N PHE A 329 9.82 -11.44 -16.34
CA PHE A 329 8.42 -11.06 -16.23
C PHE A 329 8.31 -9.65 -15.67
N ALA A 330 7.95 -8.67 -16.49
CA ALA A 330 7.71 -7.30 -16.10
C ALA A 330 6.20 -7.07 -15.94
N GLY A 331 5.69 -7.32 -14.75
CA GLY A 331 4.26 -7.23 -14.43
C GLY A 331 3.97 -7.46 -12.96
N ARG A 332 2.71 -7.38 -12.59
CA ARG A 332 2.25 -7.50 -11.20
C ARG A 332 2.38 -8.92 -10.66
N GLY A 333 2.60 -9.05 -9.35
CA GLY A 333 2.68 -10.34 -8.66
C GLY A 333 1.42 -11.17 -8.83
N LEU A 334 0.25 -10.54 -8.85
CA LEU A 334 -1.03 -11.20 -9.11
C LEU A 334 -1.07 -11.87 -10.50
N ASP A 335 -0.55 -11.19 -11.53
CA ASP A 335 -0.49 -11.71 -12.90
C ASP A 335 0.62 -12.77 -13.06
N LEU A 336 1.74 -12.59 -12.34
CA LEU A 336 2.84 -13.54 -12.28
C LEU A 336 2.38 -14.92 -11.79
N GLY A 337 1.50 -14.94 -10.77
CA GLY A 337 0.92 -16.19 -10.28
C GLY A 337 0.17 -16.98 -11.37
N ALA A 338 -0.62 -16.27 -12.20
CA ALA A 338 -1.32 -16.87 -13.34
C ALA A 338 -0.33 -17.34 -14.43
N PHE A 339 0.72 -16.56 -14.71
CA PHE A 339 1.76 -16.91 -15.68
C PHE A 339 2.51 -18.18 -15.29
N VAL A 340 2.96 -18.27 -14.04
CA VAL A 340 3.71 -19.43 -13.54
C VAL A 340 2.84 -20.67 -13.55
N LYS A 341 1.56 -20.57 -13.18
CA LYS A 341 0.61 -21.71 -13.25
C LYS A 341 0.43 -22.20 -14.69
N ALA A 342 0.32 -21.31 -15.65
CA ALA A 342 0.22 -21.67 -17.07
C ALA A 342 1.53 -22.30 -17.56
N LEU A 343 2.66 -21.64 -17.30
CA LEU A 343 3.99 -22.10 -17.75
C LEU A 343 4.33 -23.51 -17.23
N ALA A 344 4.06 -23.77 -15.96
CA ALA A 344 4.40 -25.04 -15.34
C ALA A 344 3.43 -26.20 -15.70
N GLY A 345 2.19 -25.90 -16.08
CA GLY A 345 1.13 -26.92 -16.18
C GLY A 345 0.49 -27.11 -17.55
N ASP A 346 1.03 -26.54 -18.61
CA ASP A 346 0.44 -26.63 -19.97
C ASP A 346 1.09 -27.70 -20.88
N GLY A 347 1.83 -28.62 -20.29
CA GLY A 347 2.50 -29.72 -20.95
C GLY A 347 4.01 -29.56 -21.06
N ALA A 348 4.70 -30.66 -21.27
CA ALA A 348 6.15 -30.68 -21.41
C ALA A 348 6.59 -30.06 -22.75
N CYS A 349 7.72 -29.38 -22.73
CA CYS A 349 8.41 -28.93 -23.94
C CYS A 349 9.60 -29.83 -24.23
N GLU A 350 9.69 -30.37 -25.43
CA GLU A 350 10.85 -31.15 -25.82
C GLU A 350 12.15 -30.36 -25.70
N GLY A 351 13.06 -30.80 -24.81
CA GLY A 351 14.34 -30.15 -24.55
C GLY A 351 14.27 -28.84 -23.78
N LEU A 352 13.21 -28.62 -22.98
CA LEU A 352 13.10 -27.57 -21.97
C LEU A 352 12.50 -28.16 -20.68
N ASP A 353 13.35 -28.79 -19.88
CA ASP A 353 12.91 -29.40 -18.61
C ASP A 353 12.69 -28.36 -17.50
N SER A 354 13.37 -27.24 -17.56
CA SER A 354 13.20 -26.15 -16.57
C SER A 354 13.60 -24.78 -17.14
N VAL A 355 12.99 -23.73 -16.55
CA VAL A 355 13.28 -22.33 -16.90
C VAL A 355 13.32 -21.47 -15.64
N THR A 356 14.18 -20.45 -15.64
CA THR A 356 14.17 -19.43 -14.58
C THR A 356 13.20 -18.32 -14.97
N VAL A 357 12.26 -17.97 -14.08
CA VAL A 357 11.43 -16.76 -14.20
C VAL A 357 11.99 -15.74 -13.22
N MET A 358 12.36 -14.56 -13.72
CA MET A 358 12.87 -13.46 -12.93
C MET A 358 11.98 -12.23 -13.08
N THR A 359 11.74 -11.51 -11.99
CA THR A 359 10.82 -10.36 -11.96
C THR A 359 11.26 -9.32 -10.92
N GLY A 360 10.48 -8.25 -10.75
CA GLY A 360 10.67 -7.22 -9.73
C GLY A 360 10.01 -7.55 -8.39
N ASP A 361 9.96 -6.55 -7.52
CA ASP A 361 9.60 -6.64 -6.11
C ASP A 361 8.15 -7.08 -5.84
N ASP A 362 7.23 -6.81 -6.75
CA ASP A 362 5.80 -7.15 -6.59
C ASP A 362 5.54 -8.66 -6.46
N ALA A 363 6.54 -9.51 -6.81
CA ALA A 363 6.51 -10.94 -6.54
C ALA A 363 6.53 -11.30 -5.04
N SER A 364 6.96 -10.40 -4.15
CA SER A 364 6.91 -10.56 -2.70
C SER A 364 5.50 -10.90 -2.20
N THR A 365 4.46 -10.44 -2.91
CA THR A 365 3.04 -10.71 -2.61
C THR A 365 2.62 -12.17 -2.84
N LEU A 366 3.44 -12.97 -3.51
CA LEU A 366 3.27 -14.43 -3.69
C LEU A 366 3.91 -15.24 -2.56
N ALA A 367 4.76 -14.64 -1.75
CA ALA A 367 5.41 -15.33 -0.63
C ALA A 367 4.40 -15.86 0.38
N GLY A 368 4.70 -17.02 0.99
CA GLY A 368 3.79 -17.71 1.90
C GLY A 368 2.62 -18.45 1.22
N LYS A 369 2.52 -18.40 -0.12
CA LYS A 369 1.47 -19.08 -0.88
C LYS A 369 2.05 -20.22 -1.71
N PRO A 370 1.49 -21.46 -1.64
CA PRO A 370 1.94 -22.57 -2.48
C PRO A 370 1.79 -22.24 -3.98
N LEU A 371 2.85 -22.52 -4.75
CA LEU A 371 2.91 -22.31 -6.19
C LEU A 371 3.22 -23.61 -6.91
N PRO A 372 2.56 -23.93 -8.04
CA PRO A 372 2.78 -25.17 -8.79
C PRO A 372 4.03 -25.04 -9.69
N LEU A 373 5.22 -24.93 -9.08
CA LEU A 373 6.47 -24.71 -9.81
C LEU A 373 7.10 -25.97 -10.41
N ASP A 374 6.73 -27.16 -9.92
CA ASP A 374 7.32 -28.45 -10.29
C ASP A 374 6.27 -29.35 -10.97
N LYS A 375 5.89 -29.03 -12.20
CA LYS A 375 4.97 -29.83 -13.01
C LYS A 375 5.64 -30.27 -14.31
N ASP A 376 5.02 -29.94 -15.45
CA ASP A 376 5.52 -30.34 -16.78
C ASP A 376 6.83 -29.62 -17.14
N ILE A 377 6.95 -28.33 -16.75
CA ILE A 377 8.19 -27.55 -16.86
C ILE A 377 8.54 -27.07 -15.44
N GLY A 378 9.74 -27.39 -14.97
CA GLY A 378 10.24 -26.88 -13.70
C GLY A 378 10.48 -25.37 -13.76
N VAL A 379 9.83 -24.58 -12.88
CA VAL A 379 9.99 -23.13 -12.81
C VAL A 379 10.81 -22.74 -11.60
N ARG A 380 11.94 -22.07 -11.83
CA ARG A 380 12.76 -21.45 -10.79
C ARG A 380 12.39 -19.99 -10.69
N LEU A 381 11.55 -19.62 -9.70
CA LEU A 381 11.11 -18.24 -9.52
C LEU A 381 12.15 -17.44 -8.73
N ARG A 382 12.58 -16.30 -9.31
CA ARG A 382 13.51 -15.34 -8.74
C ARG A 382 12.92 -13.93 -8.83
N TYR A 383 13.23 -13.08 -7.85
CA TYR A 383 12.81 -11.68 -7.91
C TYR A 383 13.79 -10.76 -7.18
N THR A 384 13.83 -9.50 -7.59
CA THR A 384 14.45 -8.43 -6.82
C THR A 384 13.50 -8.02 -5.72
N ALA A 385 13.95 -7.99 -4.47
CA ALA A 385 13.12 -7.63 -3.34
C ALA A 385 13.51 -6.27 -2.77
N LEU A 386 12.55 -5.58 -2.15
CA LEU A 386 12.80 -4.29 -1.47
C LEU A 386 13.64 -4.48 -0.21
N ALA A 387 13.44 -5.58 0.51
CA ALA A 387 14.17 -5.96 1.70
C ALA A 387 13.96 -7.45 2.04
N TYR A 388 14.85 -7.99 2.88
CA TYR A 388 14.73 -9.36 3.42
C TYR A 388 15.41 -9.45 4.79
N PRO A 389 14.86 -10.20 5.77
CA PRO A 389 15.39 -10.24 7.14
C PRO A 389 16.86 -10.70 7.26
N ASP A 390 17.30 -11.62 6.40
CA ASP A 390 18.67 -12.15 6.45
C ASP A 390 19.60 -11.52 5.39
N GLN A 391 19.17 -10.43 4.73
CA GLN A 391 19.92 -9.84 3.61
C GLN A 391 21.36 -9.42 4.00
N TRP A 392 21.56 -8.96 5.22
CA TRP A 392 22.86 -8.48 5.66
C TRP A 392 23.85 -9.61 5.98
N ASP A 393 23.35 -10.81 6.24
CA ASP A 393 24.23 -11.98 6.46
C ASP A 393 24.89 -12.45 5.16
N MET A 394 24.25 -12.16 4.00
CA MET A 394 24.87 -12.39 2.68
C MET A 394 26.00 -11.42 2.35
N PHE A 395 26.13 -10.35 3.11
CA PHE A 395 27.03 -9.23 2.83
C PHE A 395 28.17 -9.11 3.84
N ALA A 396 28.45 -10.17 4.60
CA ALA A 396 29.38 -10.18 5.75
C ALA A 396 30.83 -9.77 5.43
N ALA A 397 31.26 -9.88 4.16
CA ALA A 397 32.60 -9.50 3.72
C ALA A 397 32.79 -8.01 3.44
N ASP A 398 31.71 -7.21 3.37
CA ASP A 398 31.79 -5.78 3.07
C ASP A 398 32.16 -4.95 4.30
N PRO A 399 33.04 -3.94 4.18
CA PRO A 399 33.42 -3.05 5.29
C PRO A 399 32.26 -2.26 5.91
N ALA A 400 31.17 -2.02 5.15
CA ALA A 400 29.97 -1.34 5.65
C ALA A 400 29.03 -2.28 6.42
N TYR A 401 29.21 -3.60 6.29
CA TYR A 401 28.36 -4.62 6.89
C TYR A 401 28.06 -4.42 8.38
N PRO A 402 29.03 -4.18 9.26
CA PRO A 402 28.75 -4.06 10.69
C PRO A 402 27.74 -2.97 11.03
N THR A 403 27.76 -1.85 10.31
CA THR A 403 26.84 -0.73 10.53
C THR A 403 25.44 -1.07 10.04
N TYR A 404 25.31 -1.61 8.82
CA TYR A 404 24.02 -1.98 8.26
C TYR A 404 23.35 -3.08 9.06
N LYS A 405 24.13 -4.13 9.40
CA LYS A 405 23.61 -5.22 10.24
C LYS A 405 23.16 -4.73 11.61
N LYS A 406 23.91 -3.86 12.27
CA LYS A 406 23.53 -3.30 13.57
C LYS A 406 22.21 -2.55 13.51
N ASN A 407 22.00 -1.72 12.49
CA ASN A 407 20.76 -0.97 12.33
C ASN A 407 19.58 -1.90 12.09
N HIS A 408 19.78 -2.89 11.22
CA HIS A 408 18.80 -3.92 10.94
C HIS A 408 18.44 -4.75 12.18
N ASP A 409 19.46 -5.23 12.94
CA ASP A 409 19.24 -6.02 14.14
C ASP A 409 18.49 -5.24 15.22
N ASN A 410 18.76 -3.93 15.34
CA ASN A 410 18.00 -3.05 16.22
C ASN A 410 16.53 -2.96 15.82
N PHE A 411 16.26 -2.82 14.52
CA PHE A 411 14.88 -2.85 14.01
C PHE A 411 14.23 -4.21 14.30
N VAL A 412 14.86 -5.32 13.94
CA VAL A 412 14.32 -6.68 14.14
C VAL A 412 14.01 -6.94 15.61
N ALA A 413 14.91 -6.54 16.52
CA ALA A 413 14.72 -6.69 17.97
C ALA A 413 13.52 -5.88 18.47
N GLU A 414 13.35 -4.63 18.00
CA GLU A 414 12.23 -3.78 18.40
C GLU A 414 10.91 -4.26 17.78
N PHE A 415 10.93 -4.64 16.52
CA PHE A 415 9.78 -5.20 15.81
C PHE A 415 9.28 -6.49 16.47
N THR A 416 10.17 -7.47 16.68
CA THR A 416 9.82 -8.78 17.26
C THR A 416 9.30 -8.65 18.69
N ARG A 417 9.84 -7.70 19.46
CA ARG A 417 9.36 -7.39 20.81
C ARG A 417 7.89 -6.95 20.81
N ARG A 418 7.47 -6.20 19.81
CA ARG A 418 6.09 -5.67 19.68
C ARG A 418 5.17 -6.65 18.97
N PHE A 419 5.67 -7.25 17.92
CA PHE A 419 4.93 -8.10 16.99
C PHE A 419 5.59 -9.48 16.88
N PRO A 420 5.53 -10.31 17.94
CA PRO A 420 6.21 -11.62 17.96
C PRO A 420 5.67 -12.61 16.91
N ARG A 421 4.52 -12.31 16.32
CA ARG A 421 3.91 -13.06 15.21
C ARG A 421 3.89 -12.26 13.91
N GLY A 422 4.54 -11.10 13.87
CA GLY A 422 4.65 -10.27 12.67
C GLY A 422 5.60 -10.88 11.64
N GLY A 423 5.25 -10.75 10.35
CA GLY A 423 6.08 -11.20 9.24
C GLY A 423 7.10 -10.15 8.82
N LEU A 424 8.31 -10.58 8.48
CA LEU A 424 9.34 -9.73 7.87
C LEU A 424 9.76 -10.23 6.48
N TRP A 425 9.26 -11.38 6.07
CA TRP A 425 9.68 -12.13 4.88
C TRP A 425 9.27 -11.48 3.54
N ASP A 426 8.29 -10.59 3.54
CA ASP A 426 7.85 -9.82 2.37
C ASP A 426 8.55 -8.45 2.23
N GLY A 427 9.30 -8.04 3.24
CA GLY A 427 10.01 -6.76 3.25
C GLY A 427 9.18 -5.54 3.63
N ALA A 428 7.85 -5.65 3.66
CA ALA A 428 6.90 -4.55 3.85
C ALA A 428 7.16 -3.76 5.14
N ALA A 429 7.29 -4.46 6.28
CA ALA A 429 7.56 -3.81 7.56
C ALA A 429 8.88 -3.05 7.59
N MET A 430 9.91 -3.54 6.90
CA MET A 430 11.22 -2.91 6.88
C MET A 430 11.23 -1.64 6.05
N ILE A 431 10.59 -1.68 4.87
CA ILE A 431 10.62 -0.54 3.97
C ILE A 431 9.73 0.61 4.49
N GLU A 432 8.55 0.30 5.05
CA GLU A 432 7.70 1.33 5.65
C GLU A 432 8.29 1.87 6.95
N HIS A 433 8.95 1.02 7.76
CA HIS A 433 9.76 1.52 8.88
C HIS A 433 10.72 2.61 8.43
N ASP A 434 11.41 2.41 7.33
CA ASP A 434 12.42 3.34 6.84
C ASP A 434 11.78 4.65 6.33
N ALA A 435 10.61 4.59 5.69
CA ALA A 435 9.87 5.78 5.27
C ALA A 435 9.42 6.63 6.47
N VAL A 436 8.85 5.99 7.49
CA VAL A 436 8.43 6.68 8.72
C VAL A 436 9.65 7.19 9.51
N ALA A 437 10.77 6.44 9.56
CA ALA A 437 11.99 6.88 10.22
C ALA A 437 12.56 8.17 9.59
N VAL A 438 12.48 8.31 8.27
CA VAL A 438 12.83 9.56 7.56
C VAL A 438 11.88 10.69 7.97
N ALA A 439 10.57 10.45 8.01
CA ALA A 439 9.58 11.44 8.43
C ALA A 439 9.82 11.89 9.89
N VAL A 440 10.04 10.95 10.80
CA VAL A 440 10.38 11.23 12.21
C VAL A 440 11.66 12.05 12.33
N ARG A 441 12.70 11.69 11.56
CA ARG A 441 13.96 12.45 11.52
C ARG A 441 13.76 13.88 11.02
N ALA A 442 12.94 14.06 9.98
CA ALA A 442 12.67 15.37 9.39
C ALA A 442 11.76 16.24 10.27
N ALA A 443 10.84 15.64 11.04
CA ALA A 443 10.03 16.35 12.02
C ALA A 443 10.87 17.01 13.14
N GLY A 444 12.12 16.58 13.34
CA GLY A 444 13.12 17.23 14.20
C GLY A 444 12.90 17.05 15.69
N ASP A 445 13.88 17.60 16.50
CA ASP A 445 13.84 17.57 17.97
C ASP A 445 13.00 18.73 18.54
N ASN A 446 12.72 19.77 17.72
CA ASN A 446 11.98 20.93 18.13
C ASN A 446 10.56 20.88 17.57
N VAL A 447 9.60 20.74 18.44
CA VAL A 447 8.17 20.80 18.16
C VAL A 447 7.74 22.12 17.49
N SER A 448 8.57 23.16 17.58
CA SER A 448 8.39 24.45 16.90
C SER A 448 8.83 24.47 15.42
N ALA A 449 9.34 23.38 14.86
CA ALA A 449 9.69 23.33 13.45
C ALA A 449 8.45 23.53 12.58
N ASP A 450 8.51 24.51 11.70
CA ASP A 450 7.46 24.79 10.73
C ASP A 450 7.25 23.56 9.84
N PRO A 451 6.03 23.01 9.70
CA PRO A 451 5.73 21.92 8.78
C PRO A 451 6.21 22.17 7.34
N VAL A 452 6.24 23.40 6.91
CA VAL A 452 6.73 23.86 5.59
C VAL A 452 8.22 23.53 5.39
N SER A 453 9.00 23.36 6.46
CA SER A 453 10.44 23.05 6.36
C SER A 453 10.75 21.56 6.20
N VAL A 454 9.79 20.67 6.42
CA VAL A 454 10.02 19.20 6.39
C VAL A 454 10.52 18.72 5.03
N PRO A 455 9.94 19.10 3.87
CA PRO A 455 10.48 18.72 2.57
C PRO A 455 11.93 19.12 2.37
N ASP A 456 12.34 20.31 2.86
CA ASP A 456 13.71 20.78 2.74
C ASP A 456 14.68 19.99 3.62
N VAL A 457 14.23 19.60 4.81
CA VAL A 457 15.03 18.71 5.68
C VAL A 457 15.23 17.36 5.00
N VAL A 458 14.16 16.74 4.46
CA VAL A 458 14.27 15.46 3.75
C VAL A 458 15.20 15.58 2.54
N ARG A 459 15.08 16.64 1.74
CA ARG A 459 15.93 16.89 0.57
C ARG A 459 17.41 17.01 0.91
N ASN A 460 17.73 17.43 2.13
CA ASN A 460 19.10 17.57 2.62
C ASN A 460 19.64 16.32 3.34
N ILE A 461 18.87 15.24 3.41
CA ILE A 461 19.37 13.95 3.88
C ILE A 461 20.25 13.36 2.77
N ASP A 462 21.56 13.54 2.92
CA ASP A 462 22.58 13.00 2.02
C ASP A 462 23.38 11.89 2.71
N CYS A 463 24.42 11.37 2.08
CA CYS A 463 25.19 10.28 2.65
C CYS A 463 25.98 10.64 3.92
N ASN A 464 26.27 11.94 4.17
CA ASN A 464 26.91 12.39 5.40
C ASN A 464 25.92 12.53 6.56
N SER A 465 24.63 12.70 6.23
CA SER A 465 23.52 12.88 7.16
C SER A 465 22.46 11.78 7.05
N SER A 466 22.84 10.62 6.47
CA SER A 466 21.93 9.52 6.19
C SER A 466 21.17 9.04 7.42
N VAL A 467 19.92 8.63 7.22
CA VAL A 467 19.08 8.02 8.25
C VAL A 467 19.41 6.53 8.33
N PRO A 468 19.73 6.01 9.55
CA PRO A 468 19.88 4.58 9.75
C PRO A 468 18.54 3.86 9.54
N GLY A 469 18.47 2.98 8.55
CA GLY A 469 17.26 2.20 8.23
C GLY A 469 17.45 0.71 8.47
N ALA A 470 16.34 0.00 8.50
CA ALA A 470 16.30 -1.47 8.50
C ALA A 470 16.86 -2.04 7.18
N THR A 471 16.67 -1.31 6.08
CA THR A 471 17.08 -1.70 4.73
C THR A 471 18.41 -1.06 4.29
N GLY A 472 19.13 -0.40 5.20
CA GLY A 472 20.42 0.25 4.96
C GLY A 472 20.45 1.73 5.32
N ALA A 473 21.49 2.44 4.90
CA ALA A 473 21.58 3.89 5.07
C ALA A 473 20.67 4.58 4.05
N ILE A 474 19.84 5.50 4.52
CA ILE A 474 18.86 6.22 3.68
C ILE A 474 19.39 7.62 3.39
N ALA A 475 19.58 7.91 2.13
CA ALA A 475 19.96 9.22 1.62
C ALA A 475 19.31 9.44 0.25
N PHE A 476 19.07 10.69 -0.12
CA PHE A 476 18.32 11.04 -1.32
C PHE A 476 19.17 11.77 -2.35
N ASP A 477 18.93 11.48 -3.61
CA ASP A 477 19.36 12.32 -4.71
C ASP A 477 18.54 13.61 -4.70
N ARG A 478 19.22 14.75 -4.57
CA ARG A 478 18.58 16.06 -4.44
C ARG A 478 17.78 16.47 -5.68
N THR A 479 18.14 15.91 -6.85
CA THR A 479 17.50 16.25 -8.12
C THR A 479 16.27 15.40 -8.39
N THR A 480 16.24 14.16 -7.91
CA THR A 480 15.17 13.20 -8.19
C THR A 480 14.31 12.82 -7.00
N GLY A 481 14.80 13.01 -5.76
CA GLY A 481 14.15 12.51 -4.55
C GLY A 481 14.24 10.99 -4.38
N ASN A 482 14.94 10.30 -5.28
CA ASN A 482 15.13 8.85 -5.19
C ASN A 482 16.22 8.51 -4.17
N GLN A 483 16.10 7.35 -3.54
CA GLN A 483 17.15 6.86 -2.67
C GLN A 483 18.43 6.58 -3.47
N LEU A 484 19.56 6.90 -2.83
CA LEU A 484 20.90 6.59 -3.34
C LEU A 484 21.31 5.16 -2.95
N ASP A 485 21.87 4.43 -3.92
CA ASP A 485 22.61 3.17 -3.73
C ASP A 485 21.95 2.15 -2.78
N LYS A 486 20.75 1.68 -3.12
CA LYS A 486 20.02 0.66 -2.36
C LYS A 486 20.62 -0.74 -2.60
N ALA A 487 20.78 -1.51 -1.52
CA ALA A 487 21.01 -2.95 -1.62
C ALA A 487 19.70 -3.66 -1.99
N LEU A 488 19.75 -4.55 -2.96
CA LEU A 488 18.61 -5.30 -3.49
C LEU A 488 18.85 -6.79 -3.32
N PRO A 489 18.14 -7.45 -2.40
CA PRO A 489 18.19 -8.91 -2.30
C PRO A 489 17.60 -9.55 -3.57
N ILE A 490 18.28 -10.54 -4.11
CA ILE A 490 17.70 -11.47 -5.08
C ILE A 490 17.20 -12.67 -4.29
N LEU A 491 15.91 -12.89 -4.35
CA LEU A 491 15.24 -13.94 -3.59
C LEU A 491 14.65 -15.01 -4.52
N SER A 492 14.38 -16.18 -3.96
CA SER A 492 13.62 -17.24 -4.62
C SER A 492 12.38 -17.59 -3.83
N ILE A 493 11.30 -17.94 -4.54
CA ILE A 493 10.11 -18.54 -3.95
C ILE A 493 10.12 -20.04 -4.30
N ALA A 494 10.03 -20.88 -3.29
CA ALA A 494 9.92 -22.33 -3.44
C ALA A 494 8.46 -22.77 -3.70
N PRO A 495 8.20 -24.02 -4.11
CA PRO A 495 6.84 -24.52 -4.38
C PRO A 495 5.89 -24.43 -3.19
N ASP A 496 6.39 -24.49 -1.96
CA ASP A 496 5.61 -24.34 -0.72
C ASP A 496 5.34 -22.87 -0.34
N GLY A 497 5.87 -21.93 -1.14
CA GLY A 497 5.78 -20.48 -0.89
C GLY A 497 6.87 -19.94 0.02
N SER A 498 7.78 -20.76 0.52
CA SER A 498 8.90 -20.27 1.33
C SER A 498 9.87 -19.43 0.50
N VAL A 499 10.41 -18.38 1.13
CA VAL A 499 11.33 -17.42 0.50
C VAL A 499 12.74 -17.72 0.96
N HIS A 500 13.68 -17.73 0.02
CA HIS A 500 15.09 -18.01 0.29
C HIS A 500 15.99 -16.95 -0.36
N PRO A 501 17.01 -16.46 0.33
CA PRO A 501 17.98 -15.53 -0.25
C PRO A 501 18.87 -16.26 -1.27
N VAL A 502 19.21 -15.57 -2.35
CA VAL A 502 20.06 -16.08 -3.44
C VAL A 502 21.28 -15.22 -3.60
N ASP A 503 21.11 -13.89 -3.61
CA ASP A 503 22.19 -12.94 -3.81
C ASP A 503 21.81 -11.57 -3.20
N LEU A 504 22.78 -10.69 -3.01
CA LEU A 504 22.58 -9.29 -2.65
C LEU A 504 23.35 -8.40 -3.63
N VAL A 505 22.62 -7.57 -4.35
CA VAL A 505 23.18 -6.74 -5.43
C VAL A 505 22.96 -5.25 -5.12
N TRP A 506 23.98 -4.44 -5.36
CA TRP A 506 23.87 -2.99 -5.32
C TRP A 506 23.60 -2.48 -6.73
N SER A 507 22.54 -1.71 -6.94
CA SER A 507 22.12 -1.21 -8.25
C SER A 507 23.22 -0.39 -8.97
N ARG A 508 24.09 0.26 -8.18
CA ARG A 508 25.27 1.01 -8.67
C ARG A 508 26.61 0.33 -8.36
N GLY A 509 26.56 -0.94 -7.96
CA GLY A 509 27.73 -1.80 -7.74
C GLY A 509 28.46 -1.59 -6.44
N ARG A 510 28.00 -0.72 -5.53
CA ARG A 510 28.68 -0.45 -4.25
C ARG A 510 27.76 0.17 -3.19
N PRO A 511 28.06 -0.01 -1.89
CA PRO A 511 27.35 0.65 -0.80
C PRO A 511 27.55 2.17 -0.77
N LEU A 512 26.53 2.90 -0.33
CA LEU A 512 26.50 4.36 -0.23
C LEU A 512 27.74 4.94 0.49
N ASN A 513 28.09 4.37 1.63
CA ASN A 513 29.19 4.88 2.49
C ASN A 513 30.60 4.60 1.95
N THR A 514 30.74 3.85 0.86
CA THR A 514 32.04 3.56 0.22
C THR A 514 32.29 4.45 -1.00
N ALA A 515 31.33 5.32 -1.35
CA ALA A 515 31.47 6.23 -2.48
C ALA A 515 32.36 7.44 -2.09
N PRO A 516 33.48 7.71 -2.79
CA PRO A 516 34.32 8.87 -2.48
C PRO A 516 33.60 10.21 -2.68
N ASP A 517 32.58 10.24 -3.48
CA ASP A 517 31.87 11.47 -3.91
C ASP A 517 30.44 11.58 -3.37
N CYS A 518 29.98 10.62 -2.58
CA CYS A 518 28.66 10.68 -1.92
C CYS A 518 27.55 11.26 -2.82
N GLY A 519 27.48 10.80 -4.07
CA GLY A 519 26.42 11.21 -5.00
C GLY A 519 26.57 12.62 -5.57
N ARG A 520 27.78 13.16 -5.64
CA ARG A 520 28.06 14.37 -6.44
C ARG A 520 28.22 14.06 -7.90
#